data_47f67f7bfb39720cfef04acc38724de4
#
_entry.id   47f67f7bfb39720cfef04acc38724de4
#
_cell.length_a   1.000
_cell.length_b   1.000
_cell.length_c   1.000
_cell.angle_alpha   90.00
_cell.angle_beta   90.00
_cell.angle_gamma   90.00
#
_symmetry.space_group_name_H-M   'P 1'
#
loop_
_entity.id
_entity.type
_entity.pdbx_description
1 polymer ?
#
loop_
_entity_poly.entity_id
_entity_poly.type
_entity_poly.pdbx_seq_one_letter_code
_entity_poly.pdbx_strand_id
1 'polypeptide(L)'
;MFTRKVASGIELKLFELNQAEAIFAVVERNRAYLREWLPWVDVTESPADSRQFIIKVREQFAAGRGPQCGIWIDGAFAGSWGCHPIDWLNRNCSIGYWIDQQYQRKGIMTRCCETMLVYLFDELELHRVTIQCGVFNTRSCAIPERLGFTREGVIREGAWANDHWLDLVNWGLLDKDWRALRARK
;
A
#
# COMPACT_ATOMS: atom_id res chain seq x y z
N MET A 1 13.18 7.93 13.33
CA MET A 1 12.39 7.96 12.07
C MET A 1 11.83 6.56 11.82
N PHE A 2 10.56 6.41 11.41
CA PHE A 2 9.98 5.10 11.12
C PHE A 2 10.60 4.54 9.83
N THR A 3 11.29 3.40 9.94
CA THR A 3 11.93 2.67 8.85
C THR A 3 11.78 1.17 9.11
N ARG A 4 11.48 0.40 8.07
CA ARG A 4 11.40 -1.06 8.12
C ARG A 4 12.28 -1.66 7.02
N LYS A 5 13.23 -2.48 7.40
CA LYS A 5 14.02 -3.26 6.45
C LYS A 5 13.18 -4.44 5.96
N VAL A 6 13.05 -4.57 4.64
CA VAL A 6 12.28 -5.64 3.99
C VAL A 6 13.20 -6.77 3.52
N ALA A 7 14.33 -6.40 2.90
CA ALA A 7 15.36 -7.31 2.45
C ALA A 7 16.68 -6.52 2.27
N SER A 8 17.74 -7.18 1.79
CA SER A 8 18.96 -6.46 1.40
C SER A 8 18.61 -5.45 0.30
N GLY A 9 18.99 -4.18 0.49
CA GLY A 9 18.71 -3.09 -0.42
C GLY A 9 17.25 -2.63 -0.49
N ILE A 10 16.30 -3.24 0.24
CA ILE A 10 14.87 -2.87 0.19
C ILE A 10 14.41 -2.38 1.56
N GLU A 11 13.89 -1.16 1.61
CA GLU A 11 13.40 -0.51 2.83
C GLU A 11 12.06 0.20 2.60
N LEU A 12 11.24 0.22 3.64
CA LEU A 12 10.06 1.08 3.76
C LEU A 12 10.38 2.23 4.70
N LYS A 13 10.18 3.46 4.25
CA LYS A 13 10.44 4.69 5.04
C LYS A 13 9.26 5.64 4.92
N LEU A 14 8.94 6.35 6.00
CA LEU A 14 8.05 7.50 5.92
C LEU A 14 8.60 8.50 4.92
N PHE A 15 7.68 9.16 4.22
CA PHE A 15 8.05 10.18 3.25
C PHE A 15 8.64 11.43 3.91
N GLU A 16 9.59 12.07 3.22
CA GLU A 16 10.18 13.35 3.57
C GLU A 16 9.87 14.40 2.49
N LEU A 17 9.74 15.66 2.87
CA LEU A 17 9.31 16.74 1.97
C LEU A 17 10.24 16.99 0.78
N ASN A 18 11.53 16.72 0.97
CA ASN A 18 12.56 16.83 -0.09
C ASN A 18 12.47 15.71 -1.14
N GLN A 19 11.61 14.72 -0.96
CA GLN A 19 11.43 13.59 -1.87
C GLN A 19 10.32 13.82 -2.91
N ALA A 20 9.59 14.94 -2.84
CA ALA A 20 8.42 15.23 -3.68
C ALA A 20 8.72 15.13 -5.18
N GLU A 21 9.85 15.68 -5.63
CA GLU A 21 10.27 15.63 -7.03
C GLU A 21 10.57 14.20 -7.50
N ALA A 22 11.29 13.43 -6.68
CA ALA A 22 11.61 12.03 -6.99
C ALA A 22 10.34 11.16 -7.07
N ILE A 23 9.38 11.39 -6.17
CA ILE A 23 8.09 10.70 -6.16
C ILE A 23 7.31 11.03 -7.42
N PHE A 24 7.18 12.33 -7.73
CA PHE A 24 6.46 12.79 -8.93
C PHE A 24 7.07 12.20 -10.21
N ALA A 25 8.40 12.21 -10.34
CA ALA A 25 9.08 11.65 -11.51
C ALA A 25 8.78 10.15 -11.70
N VAL A 26 8.65 9.38 -10.61
CA VAL A 26 8.28 7.97 -10.69
C VAL A 26 6.80 7.79 -11.03
N VAL A 27 5.91 8.61 -10.50
CA VAL A 27 4.48 8.60 -10.85
C VAL A 27 4.32 8.92 -12.34
N GLU A 28 4.99 9.97 -12.81
CA GLU A 28 4.87 10.44 -14.20
C GLU A 28 5.31 9.38 -15.22
N ARG A 29 6.46 8.75 -15.01
CA ARG A 29 6.92 7.69 -15.94
C ARG A 29 6.06 6.43 -15.90
N ASN A 30 5.24 6.26 -14.87
CA ASN A 30 4.33 5.13 -14.69
C ASN A 30 2.84 5.51 -14.89
N ARG A 31 2.55 6.77 -15.24
CA ARG A 31 1.20 7.34 -15.28
C ARG A 31 0.21 6.46 -16.04
N ALA A 32 0.56 6.04 -17.25
CA ALA A 32 -0.33 5.28 -18.13
C ALA A 32 -0.88 4.01 -17.47
N TYR A 33 -0.03 3.24 -16.76
CA TYR A 33 -0.48 2.02 -16.10
C TYR A 33 -1.08 2.26 -14.71
N LEU A 34 -0.62 3.30 -13.97
CA LEU A 34 -1.14 3.58 -12.64
C LEU A 34 -2.58 4.11 -12.69
N ARG A 35 -2.88 4.98 -13.67
CA ARG A 35 -4.21 5.60 -13.80
C ARG A 35 -5.32 4.58 -14.11
N GLU A 36 -4.98 3.42 -14.62
CA GLU A 36 -5.94 2.32 -14.85
C GLU A 36 -6.56 1.84 -13.53
N TRP A 37 -5.84 1.98 -12.41
CA TRP A 37 -6.24 1.41 -11.12
C TRP A 37 -6.34 2.42 -9.98
N LEU A 38 -5.67 3.56 -10.09
CA LEU A 38 -5.47 4.48 -8.99
C LEU A 38 -6.09 5.85 -9.28
N PRO A 39 -7.15 6.23 -8.55
CA PRO A 39 -7.94 7.43 -8.83
C PRO A 39 -7.19 8.75 -8.62
N TRP A 40 -6.10 8.75 -7.86
CA TRP A 40 -5.32 9.94 -7.53
C TRP A 40 -4.31 10.34 -8.61
N VAL A 41 -4.09 9.50 -9.61
CA VAL A 41 -3.02 9.72 -10.61
C VAL A 41 -3.28 10.96 -11.47
N ASP A 42 -4.51 11.15 -11.91
CA ASP A 42 -4.85 12.28 -12.78
C ASP A 42 -4.82 13.64 -12.04
N VAL A 43 -5.02 13.63 -10.71
CA VAL A 43 -4.91 14.87 -9.90
C VAL A 43 -3.49 15.13 -9.36
N THR A 44 -2.53 14.25 -9.68
CA THR A 44 -1.10 14.45 -9.38
C THR A 44 -0.40 14.98 -10.62
N GLU A 45 -0.41 16.32 -10.80
CA GLU A 45 0.07 16.99 -12.00
C GLU A 45 1.46 17.62 -11.85
N SER A 46 1.95 17.73 -10.60
CA SER A 46 3.19 18.42 -10.29
C SER A 46 3.90 17.86 -9.05
N PRO A 47 5.19 18.18 -8.84
CA PRO A 47 5.87 17.89 -7.57
C PRO A 47 5.18 18.55 -6.36
N ALA A 48 4.46 19.67 -6.56
CA ALA A 48 3.72 20.32 -5.48
C ALA A 48 2.59 19.42 -4.94
N ASP A 49 1.90 18.67 -5.81
CA ASP A 49 0.86 17.73 -5.40
C ASP A 49 1.45 16.56 -4.62
N SER A 50 2.58 16.03 -5.07
CA SER A 50 3.35 15.03 -4.31
C SER A 50 3.79 15.56 -2.94
N ARG A 51 4.17 16.85 -2.84
CA ARG A 51 4.50 17.49 -1.58
C ARG A 51 3.28 17.59 -0.64
N GLN A 52 2.11 17.96 -1.17
CA GLN A 52 0.87 17.98 -0.39
C GLN A 52 0.48 16.58 0.11
N PHE A 53 0.63 15.56 -0.73
CA PHE A 53 0.47 14.18 -0.31
C PHE A 53 1.39 13.84 0.86
N ILE A 54 2.69 14.17 0.78
CA ILE A 54 3.65 13.90 1.86
C ILE A 54 3.22 14.59 3.16
N ILE A 55 2.75 15.84 3.11
CA ILE A 55 2.27 16.57 4.29
C ILE A 55 1.12 15.79 4.95
N LYS A 56 0.09 15.44 4.17
CA LYS A 56 -1.09 14.71 4.66
C LYS A 56 -0.73 13.37 5.31
N VAL A 57 0.15 12.58 4.69
CA VAL A 57 0.50 11.26 5.24
C VAL A 57 1.38 11.36 6.48
N ARG A 58 2.18 12.40 6.61
CA ARG A 58 2.95 12.69 7.83
C ARG A 58 2.04 13.13 8.98
N GLU A 59 1.04 13.96 8.71
CA GLU A 59 0.00 14.35 9.68
C GLU A 59 -0.82 13.13 10.12
N GLN A 60 -1.20 12.27 9.18
CA GLN A 60 -1.88 11.00 9.48
C GLN A 60 -1.06 10.14 10.45
N PHE A 61 0.23 9.97 10.18
CA PHE A 61 1.12 9.20 11.03
C PHE A 61 1.31 9.84 12.41
N ALA A 62 1.53 11.15 12.47
CA ALA A 62 1.67 11.90 13.71
C ALA A 62 0.42 11.82 14.59
N ALA A 63 -0.76 11.73 13.98
CA ALA A 63 -2.04 11.52 14.66
C ALA A 63 -2.30 10.05 15.07
N GLY A 64 -1.33 9.14 14.93
CA GLY A 64 -1.48 7.73 15.27
C GLY A 64 -2.43 6.95 14.36
N ARG A 65 -2.70 7.45 13.15
CA ARG A 65 -3.67 6.85 12.21
C ARG A 65 -3.04 5.92 11.17
N GLY A 66 -1.82 5.46 11.40
CA GLY A 66 -1.12 4.50 10.56
C GLY A 66 -0.14 5.14 9.57
N PRO A 67 0.91 4.40 9.19
CA PRO A 67 1.96 4.88 8.30
C PRO A 67 1.58 4.78 6.82
N GLN A 68 2.08 5.72 6.04
CA GLN A 68 2.27 5.57 4.61
C GLN A 68 3.75 5.74 4.29
N CYS A 69 4.31 4.79 3.55
CA CYS A 69 5.75 4.67 3.33
C CYS A 69 6.09 4.64 1.85
N GLY A 70 7.22 5.26 1.52
CA GLY A 70 7.90 4.98 0.26
C GLY A 70 8.62 3.63 0.32
N ILE A 71 8.61 2.91 -0.79
CA ILE A 71 9.45 1.73 -1.02
C ILE A 71 10.73 2.21 -1.68
N TRP A 72 11.86 1.90 -1.05
CA TRP A 72 13.19 2.30 -1.52
C TRP A 72 13.99 1.07 -1.85
N ILE A 73 14.59 1.04 -3.04
CA ILE A 73 15.43 -0.06 -3.53
C ILE A 73 16.78 0.53 -3.88
N ASP A 74 17.82 0.10 -3.15
CA ASP A 74 19.19 0.62 -3.28
C ASP A 74 19.26 2.16 -3.28
N GLY A 75 18.43 2.78 -2.41
CA GLY A 75 18.32 4.22 -2.26
C GLY A 75 17.43 4.94 -3.28
N ALA A 76 16.92 4.26 -4.31
CA ALA A 76 16.00 4.83 -5.28
C ALA A 76 14.54 4.61 -4.86
N PHE A 77 13.69 5.62 -5.07
CA PHE A 77 12.24 5.49 -4.85
C PHE A 77 11.62 4.56 -5.90
N ALA A 78 10.88 3.57 -5.44
CA ALA A 78 10.34 2.50 -6.28
C ALA A 78 8.81 2.35 -6.22
N GLY A 79 8.14 3.01 -5.27
CA GLY A 79 6.70 2.87 -5.10
C GLY A 79 6.25 3.21 -3.69
N SER A 80 5.01 2.89 -3.37
CA SER A 80 4.41 3.21 -2.07
C SER A 80 3.66 2.02 -1.49
N TRP A 81 3.70 1.94 -0.18
CA TRP A 81 2.83 1.13 0.65
C TRP A 81 2.16 2.03 1.70
N GLY A 82 0.86 1.93 1.88
CA GLY A 82 0.14 2.79 2.80
C GLY A 82 -0.95 2.08 3.57
N CYS A 83 -1.09 2.43 4.84
CA CYS A 83 -2.24 2.13 5.67
C CYS A 83 -3.22 3.30 5.54
N HIS A 84 -4.46 3.06 5.14
CA HIS A 84 -5.53 4.03 5.32
C HIS A 84 -5.77 4.26 6.81
N PRO A 85 -6.42 5.37 7.22
CA PRO A 85 -6.57 5.71 8.63
C PRO A 85 -7.11 4.54 9.46
N ILE A 86 -6.37 4.19 10.52
CA ILE A 86 -6.74 3.10 11.42
C ILE A 86 -8.00 3.48 12.19
N ASP A 87 -9.00 2.62 12.15
CA ASP A 87 -10.13 2.62 13.05
C ASP A 87 -9.73 1.89 14.36
N TRP A 88 -9.33 2.67 15.35
CA TRP A 88 -8.90 2.14 16.64
C TRP A 88 -10.03 1.50 17.45
N LEU A 89 -11.28 1.94 17.25
CA LEU A 89 -12.44 1.36 17.93
C LEU A 89 -12.63 -0.10 17.52
N ASN A 90 -12.55 -0.36 16.21
CA ASN A 90 -12.70 -1.68 15.63
C ASN A 90 -11.35 -2.39 15.41
N ARG A 91 -10.22 -1.73 15.69
CA ARG A 91 -8.86 -2.22 15.48
C ARG A 91 -8.64 -2.76 14.07
N ASN A 92 -9.03 -1.98 13.07
CA ASN A 92 -8.89 -2.37 11.67
C ASN A 92 -8.32 -1.26 10.80
N CYS A 93 -7.77 -1.66 9.68
CA CYS A 93 -7.40 -0.74 8.60
C CYS A 93 -7.50 -1.43 7.24
N SER A 94 -7.51 -0.63 6.18
CA SER A 94 -7.21 -1.11 4.84
C SER A 94 -5.82 -0.66 4.42
N ILE A 95 -5.17 -1.44 3.55
CA ILE A 95 -3.87 -1.11 2.99
C ILE A 95 -3.93 -1.04 1.47
N GLY A 96 -3.17 -0.09 0.92
CA GLY A 96 -2.98 0.11 -0.51
C GLY A 96 -1.50 0.17 -0.87
N TYR A 97 -1.18 -0.14 -2.12
CA TYR A 97 0.20 -0.16 -2.58
C TYR A 97 0.29 -0.02 -4.10
N TRP A 98 1.43 0.46 -4.55
CA TRP A 98 1.84 0.43 -5.96
C TRP A 98 3.37 0.38 -6.06
N ILE A 99 3.87 -0.09 -7.21
CA ILE A 99 5.29 -0.18 -7.48
C ILE A 99 5.58 0.16 -8.93
N ASP A 100 6.69 0.82 -9.19
CA ASP A 100 7.21 1.11 -10.52
C ASP A 100 7.33 -0.17 -11.35
N GLN A 101 6.95 -0.10 -12.63
CA GLN A 101 6.92 -1.24 -13.54
C GLN A 101 8.25 -1.99 -13.63
N GLN A 102 9.38 -1.29 -13.57
CA GLN A 102 10.72 -1.91 -13.62
C GLN A 102 11.02 -2.84 -12.45
N TYR A 103 10.29 -2.71 -11.33
CA TYR A 103 10.45 -3.54 -10.13
C TYR A 103 9.36 -4.59 -9.96
N GLN A 104 8.39 -4.65 -10.87
CA GLN A 104 7.33 -5.65 -10.81
C GLN A 104 7.84 -7.08 -11.00
N ARG A 105 7.04 -8.07 -10.63
CA ARG A 105 7.31 -9.52 -10.76
C ARG A 105 8.54 -10.04 -10.00
N LYS A 106 9.12 -9.23 -9.10
CA LYS A 106 10.29 -9.61 -8.27
C LYS A 106 9.91 -9.99 -6.84
N GLY A 107 8.61 -10.11 -6.53
CA GLY A 107 8.10 -10.43 -5.19
C GLY A 107 8.28 -9.30 -4.16
N ILE A 108 8.74 -8.12 -4.56
CA ILE A 108 9.05 -7.01 -3.66
C ILE A 108 7.81 -6.56 -2.89
N MET A 109 6.69 -6.31 -3.58
CA MET A 109 5.46 -5.85 -2.92
C MET A 109 4.93 -6.88 -1.91
N THR A 110 4.97 -8.17 -2.24
CA THR A 110 4.56 -9.23 -1.29
C THR A 110 5.39 -9.16 -0.01
N ARG A 111 6.72 -9.00 -0.12
CA ARG A 111 7.60 -8.86 1.06
C ARG A 111 7.35 -7.56 1.83
N CYS A 112 7.10 -6.44 1.14
CA CYS A 112 6.71 -5.19 1.79
C CYS A 112 5.43 -5.36 2.60
N CYS A 113 4.40 -5.96 2.01
CA CYS A 113 3.15 -6.24 2.70
C CYS A 113 3.38 -7.17 3.91
N GLU A 114 4.14 -8.27 3.75
CA GLU A 114 4.43 -9.19 4.85
C GLU A 114 5.15 -8.49 6.02
N THR A 115 6.16 -7.66 5.72
CA THR A 115 6.87 -6.85 6.73
C THR A 115 5.93 -5.91 7.48
N MET A 116 4.99 -5.30 6.76
CA MET A 116 4.05 -4.35 7.39
C MET A 116 2.89 -5.06 8.09
N LEU A 117 2.51 -6.28 7.69
CA LEU A 117 1.54 -7.09 8.44
C LEU A 117 2.08 -7.48 9.82
N VAL A 118 3.41 -7.75 9.94
CA VAL A 118 4.07 -7.90 11.26
C VAL A 118 3.82 -6.66 12.11
N TYR A 119 4.07 -5.47 11.56
CA TYR A 119 3.85 -4.22 12.28
C TYR A 119 2.38 -4.03 12.69
N LEU A 120 1.43 -4.28 11.77
CA LEU A 120 0.01 -4.06 12.02
C LEU A 120 -0.57 -5.04 13.04
N PHE A 121 -0.23 -6.33 12.95
CA PHE A 121 -0.79 -7.35 13.81
C PHE A 121 0.00 -7.58 15.10
N ASP A 122 1.34 -7.58 15.02
CA ASP A 122 2.16 -7.97 16.16
C ASP A 122 2.56 -6.76 17.03
N GLU A 123 2.70 -5.54 16.45
CA GLU A 123 3.08 -4.34 17.20
C GLU A 123 1.89 -3.41 17.51
N LEU A 124 0.97 -3.20 16.54
CA LEU A 124 -0.23 -2.39 16.75
C LEU A 124 -1.44 -3.19 17.23
N GLU A 125 -1.34 -4.51 17.29
CA GLU A 125 -2.38 -5.44 17.75
C GLU A 125 -3.73 -5.23 17.05
N LEU A 126 -3.70 -4.91 15.74
CA LEU A 126 -4.92 -4.78 14.98
C LEU A 126 -5.64 -6.12 14.89
N HIS A 127 -6.96 -6.08 14.87
CA HIS A 127 -7.80 -7.27 14.72
C HIS A 127 -7.97 -7.69 13.27
N ARG A 128 -7.97 -6.69 12.34
CA ARG A 128 -8.29 -6.95 10.93
C ARG A 128 -7.52 -6.01 10.01
N VAL A 129 -7.04 -6.57 8.91
CA VAL A 129 -6.47 -5.81 7.77
C VAL A 129 -7.21 -6.20 6.50
N THR A 130 -7.53 -5.22 5.66
CA THR A 130 -8.17 -5.44 4.36
C THR A 130 -7.31 -4.93 3.20
N ILE A 131 -7.49 -5.55 2.04
CA ILE A 131 -6.96 -5.10 0.75
C ILE A 131 -8.09 -5.09 -0.24
N GLN A 132 -8.21 -4.02 -1.05
CA GLN A 132 -9.14 -3.94 -2.14
C GLN A 132 -8.37 -3.80 -3.46
N CYS A 133 -8.71 -4.62 -4.43
CA CYS A 133 -8.07 -4.62 -5.75
C CYS A 133 -9.14 -4.64 -6.85
N GLY A 134 -8.91 -3.92 -7.94
CA GLY A 134 -9.76 -4.08 -9.13
C GLY A 134 -9.85 -5.55 -9.57
N VAL A 135 -11.03 -6.02 -9.89
CA VAL A 135 -11.28 -7.43 -10.25
C VAL A 135 -10.35 -7.94 -11.37
N PHE A 136 -10.05 -7.08 -12.35
CA PHE A 136 -9.15 -7.41 -13.45
C PHE A 136 -7.68 -7.14 -13.16
N ASN A 137 -7.35 -6.52 -12.02
CA ASN A 137 -5.96 -6.33 -11.58
C ASN A 137 -5.41 -7.61 -10.94
N THR A 138 -5.24 -8.64 -11.76
CA THR A 138 -4.79 -9.97 -11.30
C THR A 138 -3.46 -9.95 -10.57
N ARG A 139 -2.57 -9.00 -10.94
CA ARG A 139 -1.27 -8.83 -10.27
C ARG A 139 -1.43 -8.33 -8.83
N SER A 140 -2.33 -7.38 -8.62
CA SER A 140 -2.64 -6.88 -7.29
C SER A 140 -3.36 -7.93 -6.46
N CYS A 141 -4.38 -8.62 -7.03
CA CYS A 141 -5.13 -9.67 -6.35
C CYS A 141 -4.26 -10.87 -5.92
N ALA A 142 -3.21 -11.20 -6.67
CA ALA A 142 -2.31 -12.29 -6.33
C ALA A 142 -1.44 -12.02 -5.06
N ILE A 143 -1.36 -10.78 -4.58
CA ILE A 143 -0.60 -10.44 -3.36
C ILE A 143 -1.35 -10.88 -2.10
N PRO A 144 -2.60 -10.42 -1.85
CA PRO A 144 -3.36 -10.89 -0.70
C PRO A 144 -3.56 -12.41 -0.71
N GLU A 145 -3.78 -13.02 -1.88
CA GLU A 145 -3.89 -14.49 -1.99
C GLU A 145 -2.64 -15.21 -1.46
N ARG A 146 -1.44 -14.79 -1.89
CA ARG A 146 -0.17 -15.37 -1.39
C ARG A 146 0.07 -15.12 0.09
N LEU A 147 -0.45 -14.02 0.63
CA LEU A 147 -0.32 -13.67 2.04
C LEU A 147 -1.38 -14.32 2.93
N GLY A 148 -2.28 -15.14 2.35
CA GLY A 148 -3.28 -15.88 3.09
C GLY A 148 -4.52 -15.09 3.48
N PHE A 149 -4.78 -13.96 2.81
CA PHE A 149 -6.06 -13.26 2.95
C PHE A 149 -7.21 -14.10 2.40
N THR A 150 -8.35 -13.99 3.03
CA THR A 150 -9.60 -14.57 2.55
C THR A 150 -10.28 -13.62 1.55
N ARG A 151 -10.68 -14.14 0.39
CA ARG A 151 -11.53 -13.42 -0.54
C ARG A 151 -12.96 -13.36 0.01
N GLU A 152 -13.42 -12.18 0.38
CA GLU A 152 -14.71 -11.99 1.07
C GLU A 152 -15.87 -11.64 0.12
N GLY A 153 -15.55 -11.13 -1.06
CA GLY A 153 -16.56 -10.77 -2.04
C GLY A 153 -16.08 -9.75 -3.06
N VAL A 154 -17.03 -9.24 -3.83
CA VAL A 154 -16.82 -8.17 -4.81
C VAL A 154 -17.74 -7.01 -4.48
N ILE A 155 -17.18 -5.81 -4.44
CA ILE A 155 -17.90 -4.54 -4.33
C ILE A 155 -18.05 -4.01 -5.75
N ARG A 156 -19.28 -4.02 -6.27
CA ARG A 156 -19.56 -3.50 -7.60
C ARG A 156 -19.39 -1.99 -7.63
N GLU A 157 -18.70 -1.48 -8.66
CA GLU A 157 -18.47 -0.05 -8.86
C GLU A 157 -17.90 0.64 -7.60
N GLY A 158 -16.99 -0.08 -6.91
CA GLY A 158 -16.45 0.33 -5.61
C GLY A 158 -15.45 1.47 -5.66
N ALA A 159 -14.92 1.82 -6.85
CA ALA A 159 -14.05 2.96 -7.04
C ALA A 159 -14.19 3.56 -8.43
N TRP A 160 -14.10 4.89 -8.52
CA TRP A 160 -13.95 5.61 -9.78
C TRP A 160 -12.46 5.78 -10.08
N ALA A 161 -11.99 5.20 -11.19
CA ALA A 161 -10.59 5.31 -11.63
C ALA A 161 -10.53 6.20 -12.88
N ASN A 162 -10.44 7.50 -12.63
CA ASN A 162 -10.20 8.56 -13.62
C ASN A 162 -11.29 8.68 -14.71
N ASP A 163 -11.67 7.62 -15.40
CA ASP A 163 -12.63 7.63 -16.50
C ASP A 163 -13.60 6.43 -16.52
N HIS A 164 -13.49 5.51 -15.54
CA HIS A 164 -14.34 4.31 -15.45
C HIS A 164 -14.54 3.85 -14.01
N TRP A 165 -15.59 3.06 -13.79
CA TRP A 165 -15.84 2.39 -12.52
C TRP A 165 -15.08 1.07 -12.42
N LEU A 166 -14.54 0.79 -11.24
CA LEU A 166 -13.90 -0.47 -10.90
C LEU A 166 -14.76 -1.28 -9.94
N ASP A 167 -15.01 -2.53 -10.30
CA ASP A 167 -15.40 -3.54 -9.32
C ASP A 167 -14.18 -3.94 -8.49
N LEU A 168 -14.33 -3.97 -7.17
CA LEU A 168 -13.24 -4.28 -6.26
C LEU A 168 -13.42 -5.63 -5.59
N VAL A 169 -12.43 -6.50 -5.69
CA VAL A 169 -12.35 -7.68 -4.82
C VAL A 169 -11.94 -7.21 -3.43
N ASN A 170 -12.73 -7.56 -2.43
CA ASN A 170 -12.40 -7.32 -1.02
C ASN A 170 -11.73 -8.55 -0.43
N TRP A 171 -10.54 -8.34 0.12
CA TRP A 171 -9.73 -9.34 0.80
C TRP A 171 -9.61 -8.98 2.26
N GLY A 172 -9.79 -9.93 3.17
CA GLY A 172 -9.66 -9.74 4.61
C GLY A 172 -8.69 -10.71 5.24
N LEU A 173 -7.92 -10.25 6.22
CA LEU A 173 -7.08 -11.08 7.08
C LEU A 173 -7.35 -10.70 8.54
N LEU A 174 -7.60 -11.70 9.38
CA LEU A 174 -7.82 -11.53 10.81
C LEU A 174 -6.54 -11.86 11.59
N ASP A 175 -6.40 -11.30 12.78
CA ASP A 175 -5.27 -11.56 13.69
C ASP A 175 -5.09 -13.05 14.00
N LYS A 176 -6.18 -13.79 14.20
CA LYS A 176 -6.14 -15.24 14.42
C LYS A 176 -5.59 -16.00 13.21
N ASP A 177 -5.96 -15.58 12.00
CA ASP A 177 -5.50 -16.23 10.76
C ASP A 177 -4.02 -15.90 10.52
N TRP A 178 -3.61 -14.65 10.80
CA TRP A 178 -2.21 -14.24 10.76
C TRP A 178 -1.33 -15.07 11.69
N ARG A 179 -1.74 -15.25 12.95
CA ARG A 179 -1.02 -16.08 13.93
C ARG A 179 -0.92 -17.54 13.48
N ALA A 180 -2.00 -18.10 12.93
CA ALA A 180 -2.00 -19.46 12.41
C ALA A 180 -1.05 -19.64 11.21
N LEU A 181 -0.98 -18.65 10.29
CA LEU A 181 -0.04 -18.65 9.17
C LEU A 181 1.42 -18.59 9.64
N ARG A 182 1.71 -17.79 10.65
CA ARG A 182 3.06 -17.66 11.22
C ARG A 182 3.53 -18.91 11.95
N ALA A 183 2.64 -19.61 12.63
CA ALA A 183 2.96 -20.84 13.33
C ALA A 183 3.33 -22.02 12.40
N ARG A 184 3.03 -21.90 11.09
CA ARG A 184 3.35 -22.92 10.07
C ARG A 184 4.67 -22.70 9.33
N LYS A 185 5.31 -21.52 9.54
CA LYS A 185 6.62 -21.15 8.97
C LYS A 185 7.75 -21.45 9.94
#